data_c7efb0e1f8675d280b73f2f175cc007b
#
_entry.id   c7efb0e1f8675d280b73f2f175cc007b
#
_cell.length_a   1.000
_cell.length_b   1.000
_cell.length_c   1.000
_cell.angle_alpha   90.00
_cell.angle_beta   90.00
_cell.angle_gamma   90.00
#
_symmetry.space_group_name_H-M   'P 1'
#
loop_
_entity.id
_entity.type
_entity.pdbx_description
1 polymer ?
#
loop_
_entity_poly.entity_id
_entity_poly.type
_entity_poly.pdbx_seq_one_letter_code
_entity_poly.pdbx_strand_id
1 'polypeptide(L)'
;MSLTHHVLLITGGGESFHDNPGAALAIAEALEAASISVTCSTHADDVSKLADGTYTCVALYTAKDFLTDTHVEQIAAFVRAGGGLLALHGATATHKQNTTWTKLVGGMFTGHPPGFEFTVNVSDPQHPIARGLSDYVGHDELYTHDMHDTVHTFLTAPWENKIHPLGWSKSEGKGRVVYLAPGHSPLMLRHPTVRTLIARGARFAGRPDGTED
;
A
#
# COMPACT_ATOMS: atom_id res chain seq x y z
N MET A 1 19.19 -3.02 19.19
CA MET A 1 17.92 -2.36 19.55
C MET A 1 16.94 -2.68 18.45
N SER A 2 15.75 -3.26 18.78
CA SER A 2 14.71 -3.48 17.77
C SER A 2 14.25 -2.12 17.25
N LEU A 3 14.24 -1.93 15.92
CA LEU A 3 13.68 -0.74 15.29
C LEU A 3 12.18 -0.68 15.66
N THR A 4 11.78 0.36 16.38
CA THR A 4 10.37 0.64 16.62
C THR A 4 9.76 1.14 15.31
N HIS A 5 8.92 0.35 14.67
CA HIS A 5 8.20 0.78 13.48
C HIS A 5 7.12 1.80 13.87
N HIS A 6 7.15 2.96 13.25
CA HIS A 6 6.12 3.99 13.39
C HIS A 6 5.63 4.41 12.00
N VAL A 7 4.33 4.24 11.78
CA VAL A 7 3.67 4.48 10.50
C VAL A 7 2.85 5.77 10.59
N LEU A 8 3.01 6.66 9.62
CA LEU A 8 2.05 7.74 9.36
C LEU A 8 1.01 7.21 8.38
N LEU A 9 -0.22 6.99 8.85
CA LEU A 9 -1.35 6.60 8.01
C LEU A 9 -2.11 7.84 7.58
N ILE A 10 -2.15 8.10 6.28
CA ILE A 10 -2.92 9.20 5.68
C ILE A 10 -4.07 8.59 4.87
N THR A 11 -5.29 9.04 5.17
CA THR A 11 -6.51 8.59 4.47
C THR A 11 -7.30 9.79 3.96
N GLY A 12 -7.84 9.70 2.75
CA GLY A 12 -8.68 10.76 2.19
C GLY A 12 -8.91 10.65 0.69
N GLY A 13 -9.84 11.44 0.21
CA GLY A 13 -10.29 11.43 -1.18
C GLY A 13 -11.22 10.26 -1.49
N GLY A 14 -12.05 10.41 -2.50
CA GLY A 14 -12.97 9.36 -2.93
C GLY A 14 -14.11 9.05 -1.96
N GLU A 15 -14.52 10.00 -1.12
CA GLU A 15 -15.57 9.86 -0.09
C GLU A 15 -16.93 9.41 -0.64
N SER A 16 -17.15 9.57 -1.94
CA SER A 16 -18.37 9.12 -2.61
C SER A 16 -18.40 7.60 -2.87
N PHE A 17 -17.27 6.90 -2.73
CA PHE A 17 -17.13 5.47 -3.01
C PHE A 17 -16.22 4.73 -2.02
N HIS A 18 -15.48 5.43 -1.15
CA HIS A 18 -14.68 4.83 -0.08
C HIS A 18 -15.16 5.24 1.30
N ASP A 19 -15.25 4.28 2.22
CA ASP A 19 -15.41 4.53 3.65
C ASP A 19 -14.02 4.79 4.28
N ASN A 20 -13.51 6.02 4.11
CA ASN A 20 -12.19 6.40 4.62
C ASN A 20 -12.06 6.26 6.15
N PRO A 21 -13.06 6.64 6.99
CA PRO A 21 -12.98 6.41 8.43
C PRO A 21 -12.92 4.93 8.81
N GLY A 22 -13.75 4.10 8.20
CA GLY A 22 -13.75 2.65 8.44
C GLY A 22 -12.46 1.98 7.95
N ALA A 23 -11.90 2.44 6.82
CA ALA A 23 -10.62 1.97 6.31
C ALA A 23 -9.46 2.38 7.23
N ALA A 24 -9.42 3.64 7.69
CA ALA A 24 -8.42 4.12 8.64
C ALA A 24 -8.38 3.25 9.89
N LEU A 25 -9.57 2.97 10.47
CA LEU A 25 -9.69 2.12 11.65
C LEU A 25 -9.19 0.69 11.38
N ALA A 26 -9.62 0.08 10.28
CA ALA A 26 -9.23 -1.30 9.94
C ALA A 26 -7.71 -1.43 9.70
N ILE A 27 -7.09 -0.44 9.05
CA ILE A 27 -5.65 -0.43 8.80
C ILE A 27 -4.89 -0.21 10.12
N ALA A 28 -5.33 0.74 10.96
CA ALA A 28 -4.72 0.98 12.27
C ALA A 28 -4.79 -0.27 13.16
N GLU A 29 -5.95 -0.93 13.25
CA GLU A 29 -6.13 -2.20 13.97
C GLU A 29 -5.17 -3.29 13.48
N ALA A 30 -4.91 -3.36 12.17
CA ALA A 30 -3.98 -4.35 11.60
C ALA A 30 -2.52 -4.05 12.00
N LEU A 31 -2.12 -2.78 12.00
CA LEU A 31 -0.78 -2.34 12.37
C LEU A 31 -0.52 -2.51 13.88
N GLU A 32 -1.45 -2.05 14.73
CA GLU A 32 -1.35 -2.12 16.19
C GLU A 32 -1.32 -3.56 16.70
N ALA A 33 -2.15 -4.44 16.12
CA ALA A 33 -2.14 -5.88 16.44
C ALA A 33 -0.78 -6.54 16.14
N ALA A 34 0.00 -5.96 15.24
CA ALA A 34 1.37 -6.37 14.93
C ALA A 34 2.43 -5.59 15.71
N SER A 35 2.06 -4.82 16.75
CA SER A 35 2.98 -3.98 17.54
C SER A 35 3.72 -2.92 16.70
N ILE A 36 3.04 -2.37 15.70
CA ILE A 36 3.50 -1.23 14.91
C ILE A 36 2.76 0.01 15.40
N SER A 37 3.50 1.04 15.82
CA SER A 37 2.89 2.31 16.21
C SER A 37 2.31 3.01 14.97
N VAL A 38 1.13 3.61 15.09
CA VAL A 38 0.48 4.31 14.00
C VAL A 38 -0.01 5.69 14.44
N THR A 39 0.22 6.68 13.60
CA THR A 39 -0.40 8.00 13.69
C THR A 39 -1.33 8.15 12.49
N CYS A 40 -2.64 8.29 12.75
CA CYS A 40 -3.64 8.49 11.69
C CYS A 40 -3.83 9.98 11.41
N SER A 41 -3.95 10.32 10.14
CA SER A 41 -4.30 11.67 9.67
C SER A 41 -5.28 11.61 8.50
N THR A 42 -6.14 12.62 8.44
CA THR A 42 -7.03 12.91 7.30
C THR A 42 -6.60 14.18 6.55
N HIS A 43 -5.42 14.70 6.85
CA HIS A 43 -4.87 15.92 6.24
C HIS A 43 -3.67 15.59 5.37
N ALA A 44 -3.75 15.94 4.09
CA ALA A 44 -2.66 15.71 3.12
C ALA A 44 -1.36 16.42 3.53
N ASP A 45 -1.46 17.63 4.12
CA ASP A 45 -0.32 18.44 4.56
C ASP A 45 0.53 17.76 5.64
N ASP A 46 -0.01 16.75 6.33
CA ASP A 46 0.72 15.96 7.32
C ASP A 46 1.85 15.10 6.71
N VAL A 47 1.89 14.99 5.37
CA VAL A 47 3.07 14.47 4.64
C VAL A 47 4.35 15.21 5.05
N SER A 48 4.27 16.50 5.37
CA SER A 48 5.42 17.29 5.82
C SER A 48 6.09 16.74 7.08
N LYS A 49 5.35 16.02 7.95
CA LYS A 49 5.86 15.38 9.18
C LYS A 49 6.86 14.25 8.89
N LEU A 50 6.92 13.74 7.67
CA LEU A 50 7.91 12.72 7.28
C LEU A 50 9.35 13.24 7.38
N ALA A 51 9.56 14.55 7.32
CA ALA A 51 10.87 15.17 7.48
C ALA A 51 11.42 15.11 8.92
N ASP A 52 10.57 14.87 9.92
CA ASP A 52 10.96 14.90 11.34
C ASP A 52 11.77 13.67 11.79
N GLY A 53 11.91 12.65 10.94
CA GLY A 53 12.63 11.42 11.26
C GLY A 53 11.89 10.50 12.25
N THR A 54 10.64 10.81 12.59
CA THR A 54 9.82 10.04 13.54
C THR A 54 9.27 8.76 12.90
N TYR A 55 8.94 8.83 11.61
CA TYR A 55 8.26 7.75 10.90
C TYR A 55 9.24 6.89 10.10
N THR A 56 9.03 5.58 10.14
CA THR A 56 9.76 4.62 9.29
C THR A 56 9.02 4.32 7.99
N CYS A 57 7.70 4.54 7.97
CA CYS A 57 6.85 4.26 6.81
C CYS A 57 5.70 5.26 6.76
N VAL A 58 5.30 5.65 5.56
CA VAL A 58 4.01 6.29 5.28
C VAL A 58 3.08 5.27 4.64
N ALA A 59 1.87 5.10 5.19
CA ALA A 59 0.81 4.32 4.60
C ALA A 59 -0.25 5.25 4.00
N LEU A 60 -0.62 5.02 2.76
CA LEU A 60 -1.58 5.85 2.03
C LEU A 60 -2.80 5.02 1.64
N TYR A 61 -3.96 5.39 2.14
CA TYR A 61 -5.25 4.97 1.65
C TYR A 61 -5.97 6.20 1.08
N THR A 62 -5.60 6.57 -0.13
CA THR A 62 -6.01 7.83 -0.75
C THR A 62 -6.55 7.58 -2.15
N ALA A 63 -7.43 8.46 -2.61
CA ALA A 63 -7.96 8.42 -3.97
C ALA A 63 -8.14 9.83 -4.53
N LYS A 64 -8.35 9.92 -5.85
CA LYS A 64 -8.48 11.20 -6.57
C LYS A 64 -7.30 12.14 -6.28
N ASP A 65 -7.54 13.45 -6.32
CA ASP A 65 -6.51 14.49 -6.17
C ASP A 65 -6.38 14.94 -4.68
N PHE A 66 -6.39 13.98 -3.75
CA PHE A 66 -6.25 14.27 -2.33
C PHE A 66 -4.86 14.81 -1.98
N LEU A 67 -3.83 14.23 -2.56
CA LEU A 67 -2.45 14.72 -2.45
C LEU A 67 -2.20 15.80 -3.53
N THR A 68 -1.25 16.67 -3.32
CA THR A 68 -0.71 17.60 -4.32
C THR A 68 0.59 17.06 -4.90
N ASP A 69 1.08 17.64 -6.01
CA ASP A 69 2.39 17.28 -6.56
C ASP A 69 3.53 17.54 -5.54
N THR A 70 3.39 18.58 -4.70
CA THR A 70 4.35 18.84 -3.61
C THR A 70 4.38 17.69 -2.60
N HIS A 71 3.22 17.16 -2.23
CA HIS A 71 3.14 15.99 -1.32
C HIS A 71 3.77 14.76 -1.97
N VAL A 72 3.57 14.55 -3.26
CA VAL A 72 4.20 13.46 -4.02
C VAL A 72 5.73 13.56 -3.97
N GLU A 73 6.29 14.75 -4.20
CA GLU A 73 7.75 14.95 -4.13
C GLU A 73 8.29 14.74 -2.71
N GLN A 74 7.57 15.17 -1.67
CA GLN A 74 7.95 14.93 -0.27
C GLN A 74 7.96 13.42 0.06
N ILE A 75 6.94 12.68 -0.36
CA ILE A 75 6.88 11.22 -0.17
C ILE A 75 8.02 10.54 -0.93
N ALA A 76 8.25 10.92 -2.19
CA ALA A 76 9.35 10.36 -2.99
C ALA A 76 10.73 10.64 -2.37
N ALA A 77 10.95 11.86 -1.87
CA ALA A 77 12.18 12.22 -1.17
C ALA A 77 12.38 11.40 0.11
N PHE A 78 11.32 11.23 0.92
CA PHE A 78 11.33 10.39 2.12
C PHE A 78 11.70 8.94 1.80
N VAL A 79 11.08 8.35 0.77
CA VAL A 79 11.37 6.96 0.37
C VAL A 79 12.81 6.85 -0.14
N ARG A 80 13.26 7.75 -1.03
CA ARG A 80 14.64 7.73 -1.56
C ARG A 80 15.69 7.89 -0.48
N ALA A 81 15.37 8.55 0.63
CA ALA A 81 16.25 8.70 1.79
C ALA A 81 16.31 7.45 2.69
N GLY A 82 15.44 6.45 2.49
CA GLY A 82 15.43 5.20 3.25
C GLY A 82 14.13 4.92 4.01
N GLY A 83 13.13 5.79 3.90
CA GLY A 83 11.79 5.55 4.42
C GLY A 83 11.00 4.55 3.56
N GLY A 84 9.85 4.11 4.07
CA GLY A 84 8.95 3.20 3.37
C GLY A 84 7.66 3.83 2.89
N LEU A 85 7.11 3.32 1.78
CA LEU A 85 5.76 3.62 1.34
C LEU A 85 4.94 2.33 1.30
N LEU A 86 3.82 2.31 2.01
CA LEU A 86 2.75 1.33 1.86
C LEU A 86 1.57 2.00 1.16
N ALA A 87 1.41 1.76 -0.13
CA ALA A 87 0.32 2.27 -0.93
C ALA A 87 -0.82 1.25 -0.97
N LEU A 88 -2.04 1.66 -0.62
CA LEU A 88 -3.19 0.77 -0.48
C LEU A 88 -4.28 1.15 -1.48
N HIS A 89 -4.87 0.15 -2.11
CA HIS A 89 -6.05 0.23 -2.95
C HIS A 89 -6.05 1.44 -3.90
N GLY A 90 -6.85 2.48 -3.60
CA GLY A 90 -7.03 3.68 -4.42
C GLY A 90 -5.76 4.51 -4.68
N ALA A 91 -4.67 4.23 -3.97
CA ALA A 91 -3.41 4.98 -4.14
C ALA A 91 -2.83 4.91 -5.56
N THR A 92 -3.11 3.85 -6.34
CA THR A 92 -2.72 3.76 -7.75
C THR A 92 -3.71 4.44 -8.70
N ALA A 93 -4.87 4.87 -8.22
CA ALA A 93 -5.90 5.55 -9.02
C ALA A 93 -5.75 7.08 -9.04
N THR A 94 -4.78 7.62 -8.29
CA THR A 94 -4.49 9.06 -8.17
C THR A 94 -3.22 9.45 -8.93
N HIS A 95 -3.02 10.74 -9.21
CA HIS A 95 -1.81 11.31 -9.83
C HIS A 95 -1.29 10.61 -11.09
N LYS A 96 -2.18 10.09 -11.93
CA LYS A 96 -1.83 9.30 -13.13
C LYS A 96 -0.95 10.07 -14.13
N GLN A 97 -0.97 11.40 -14.12
CA GLN A 97 -0.13 12.25 -14.98
C GLN A 97 1.18 12.67 -14.32
N ASN A 98 1.35 12.41 -13.02
CA ASN A 98 2.59 12.74 -12.31
C ASN A 98 3.60 11.59 -12.47
N THR A 99 4.66 11.84 -13.24
CA THR A 99 5.68 10.83 -13.55
C THR A 99 6.49 10.38 -12.34
N THR A 100 6.67 11.25 -11.34
CA THR A 100 7.30 10.87 -10.06
C THR A 100 6.44 9.84 -9.36
N TRP A 101 5.12 10.07 -9.26
CA TRP A 101 4.20 9.16 -8.61
C TRP A 101 4.08 7.81 -9.32
N THR A 102 3.88 7.83 -10.66
CA THR A 102 3.69 6.60 -11.43
C THR A 102 4.90 5.67 -11.36
N LYS A 103 6.11 6.24 -11.36
CA LYS A 103 7.36 5.47 -11.17
C LYS A 103 7.52 5.02 -9.73
N LEU A 104 7.18 5.88 -8.74
CA LEU A 104 7.31 5.56 -7.32
C LEU A 104 6.45 4.34 -6.96
N VAL A 105 5.16 4.35 -7.31
CA VAL A 105 4.25 3.24 -6.99
C VAL A 105 4.41 2.04 -7.92
N GLY A 106 4.99 2.21 -9.11
CA GLY A 106 5.35 1.15 -10.05
C GLY A 106 4.25 0.69 -10.98
N GLY A 107 2.99 1.05 -10.75
CA GLY A 107 1.85 0.72 -11.60
C GLY A 107 0.67 1.63 -11.34
N MET A 108 -0.13 1.90 -12.38
CA MET A 108 -1.29 2.79 -12.30
C MET A 108 -2.57 2.06 -12.64
N PHE A 109 -3.58 2.29 -11.83
CA PHE A 109 -4.92 1.75 -12.01
C PHE A 109 -5.52 2.13 -13.37
N THR A 110 -6.04 1.13 -14.09
CA THR A 110 -6.72 1.30 -15.39
C THR A 110 -8.22 1.06 -15.31
N GLY A 111 -8.68 0.24 -14.37
CA GLY A 111 -10.09 -0.07 -14.17
C GLY A 111 -10.30 -1.27 -13.28
N HIS A 112 -11.56 -1.59 -13.05
CA HIS A 112 -12.03 -2.82 -12.38
C HIS A 112 -13.44 -3.18 -12.88
N PRO A 113 -13.84 -4.47 -12.88
CA PRO A 113 -15.25 -4.85 -12.99
C PRO A 113 -16.01 -4.42 -11.73
N PRO A 114 -17.36 -4.45 -11.73
CA PRO A 114 -18.13 -4.38 -10.50
C PRO A 114 -17.59 -5.35 -9.44
N GLY A 115 -17.59 -4.96 -8.16
CA GLY A 115 -17.08 -5.80 -7.08
C GLY A 115 -17.72 -7.20 -7.09
N PHE A 116 -16.91 -8.23 -6.93
CA PHE A 116 -17.32 -9.63 -6.94
C PHE A 116 -16.38 -10.48 -6.08
N GLU A 117 -16.75 -11.72 -5.86
CA GLU A 117 -15.91 -12.69 -5.16
C GLU A 117 -14.89 -13.31 -6.12
N PHE A 118 -13.60 -13.23 -5.78
CA PHE A 118 -12.53 -13.83 -6.55
C PHE A 118 -11.40 -14.35 -5.65
N THR A 119 -10.59 -15.24 -6.22
CA THR A 119 -9.40 -15.76 -5.53
C THR A 119 -8.21 -14.82 -5.76
N VAL A 120 -7.58 -14.40 -4.68
CA VAL A 120 -6.26 -13.77 -4.69
C VAL A 120 -5.21 -14.85 -4.50
N ASN A 121 -4.33 -15.01 -5.48
CA ASN A 121 -3.26 -16.01 -5.46
C ASN A 121 -1.99 -15.43 -4.84
N VAL A 122 -1.36 -16.17 -3.96
CA VAL A 122 0.00 -15.92 -3.48
C VAL A 122 0.97 -16.41 -4.56
N SER A 123 1.35 -15.53 -5.48
CA SER A 123 2.17 -15.86 -6.64
C SER A 123 3.67 -16.02 -6.33
N ASP A 124 4.14 -15.42 -5.23
CA ASP A 124 5.47 -15.69 -4.67
C ASP A 124 5.39 -15.96 -3.16
N PRO A 125 5.29 -17.24 -2.74
CA PRO A 125 5.22 -17.63 -1.33
C PRO A 125 6.57 -17.48 -0.59
N GLN A 126 7.67 -17.14 -1.28
CA GLN A 126 8.97 -16.86 -0.66
C GLN A 126 9.14 -15.38 -0.33
N HIS A 127 8.34 -14.49 -0.94
CA HIS A 127 8.40 -13.07 -0.65
C HIS A 127 8.12 -12.80 0.84
N PRO A 128 8.92 -12.00 1.56
CA PRO A 128 8.78 -11.78 3.01
C PRO A 128 7.36 -11.37 3.45
N ILE A 129 6.66 -10.58 2.63
CA ILE A 129 5.29 -10.14 2.91
C ILE A 129 4.30 -11.30 2.82
N ALA A 130 4.50 -12.22 1.87
CA ALA A 130 3.56 -13.30 1.54
C ALA A 130 3.92 -14.65 2.17
N ARG A 131 5.11 -14.79 2.76
CA ARG A 131 5.62 -16.05 3.32
C ARG A 131 4.63 -16.70 4.28
N GLY A 132 4.31 -17.98 4.03
CA GLY A 132 3.39 -18.77 4.84
C GLY A 132 1.92 -18.37 4.74
N LEU A 133 1.56 -17.50 3.81
CA LEU A 133 0.18 -17.25 3.42
C LEU A 133 -0.23 -18.24 2.32
N SER A 134 -1.52 -18.47 2.22
CA SER A 134 -2.16 -19.26 1.15
C SER A 134 -3.06 -18.35 0.32
N ASP A 135 -3.43 -18.82 -0.86
CA ASP A 135 -4.48 -18.22 -1.67
C ASP A 135 -5.73 -18.03 -0.82
N TYR A 136 -6.45 -16.95 -1.06
CA TYR A 136 -7.66 -16.63 -0.32
C TYR A 136 -8.74 -16.05 -1.24
N VAL A 137 -9.97 -16.18 -0.80
CA VAL A 137 -11.14 -15.65 -1.50
C VAL A 137 -11.62 -14.39 -0.79
N GLY A 138 -11.92 -13.35 -1.56
CA GLY A 138 -12.49 -12.11 -1.02
C GLY A 138 -13.46 -11.48 -2.00
N HIS A 139 -14.41 -10.72 -1.46
CA HIS A 139 -15.31 -9.88 -2.27
C HIS A 139 -14.72 -8.47 -2.31
N ASP A 140 -14.26 -8.05 -3.50
CA ASP A 140 -13.58 -6.77 -3.67
C ASP A 140 -13.67 -6.26 -5.12
N GLU A 141 -13.06 -5.13 -5.41
CA GLU A 141 -12.78 -4.63 -6.75
C GLU A 141 -11.47 -5.23 -7.25
N LEU A 142 -11.53 -6.04 -8.32
CA LEU A 142 -10.34 -6.58 -8.97
C LEU A 142 -9.71 -5.47 -9.82
N TYR A 143 -8.68 -4.81 -9.28
CA TYR A 143 -7.96 -3.73 -9.97
C TYR A 143 -7.09 -4.27 -11.10
N THR A 144 -7.15 -3.61 -12.24
CA THR A 144 -6.21 -3.79 -13.34
C THR A 144 -5.24 -2.60 -13.41
N HIS A 145 -4.01 -2.84 -13.85
CA HIS A 145 -2.95 -1.84 -13.82
C HIS A 145 -2.14 -1.81 -15.11
N ASP A 146 -1.74 -0.60 -15.53
CA ASP A 146 -0.61 -0.40 -16.43
C ASP A 146 0.66 -0.27 -15.57
N MET A 147 1.63 -1.16 -15.83
CA MET A 147 2.88 -1.18 -15.08
C MET A 147 3.87 -0.17 -15.66
N HIS A 148 4.45 0.66 -14.79
CA HIS A 148 5.34 1.77 -15.18
C HIS A 148 6.77 1.59 -14.70
N ASP A 149 7.07 0.51 -13.97
CA ASP A 149 8.41 0.18 -13.51
C ASP A 149 8.53 -1.34 -13.30
N THR A 150 9.76 -1.81 -13.10
CA THR A 150 10.03 -3.18 -12.68
C THR A 150 9.67 -3.35 -11.22
N VAL A 151 8.77 -4.28 -10.94
CA VAL A 151 8.27 -4.57 -9.59
C VAL A 151 8.40 -6.06 -9.31
N HIS A 152 8.50 -6.43 -8.03
CA HIS A 152 8.42 -7.82 -7.58
C HIS A 152 6.99 -8.12 -7.15
N THR A 153 6.22 -8.78 -8.02
CA THR A 153 4.83 -9.16 -7.77
C THR A 153 4.76 -10.41 -6.90
N PHE A 154 3.97 -10.36 -5.81
CA PHE A 154 3.76 -11.48 -4.89
C PHE A 154 2.27 -11.85 -4.69
N LEU A 155 1.33 -11.00 -5.17
CA LEU A 155 -0.10 -11.33 -5.23
C LEU A 155 -0.63 -11.09 -6.63
N THR A 156 -1.49 -12.00 -7.09
CA THR A 156 -2.14 -11.91 -8.41
C THR A 156 -3.58 -12.40 -8.34
N ALA A 157 -4.36 -12.06 -9.37
CA ALA A 157 -5.62 -12.75 -9.64
C ALA A 157 -5.82 -12.96 -11.15
N PRO A 158 -6.41 -14.11 -11.55
CA PRO A 158 -6.82 -14.32 -12.92
C PRO A 158 -8.14 -13.61 -13.21
N TRP A 159 -8.22 -12.90 -14.34
CA TRP A 159 -9.44 -12.32 -14.85
C TRP A 159 -9.33 -12.09 -16.38
N GLU A 160 -10.40 -12.38 -17.13
CA GLU A 160 -10.46 -12.23 -18.59
C GLU A 160 -9.24 -12.80 -19.33
N ASN A 161 -8.86 -14.06 -19.01
CA ASN A 161 -7.70 -14.77 -19.58
C ASN A 161 -6.35 -14.06 -19.37
N LYS A 162 -6.25 -13.17 -18.39
CA LYS A 162 -5.02 -12.49 -17.98
C LYS A 162 -4.76 -12.69 -16.50
N ILE A 163 -3.50 -12.56 -16.10
CA ILE A 163 -3.09 -12.52 -14.71
C ILE A 163 -2.81 -11.06 -14.34
N HIS A 164 -3.51 -10.57 -13.34
CA HIS A 164 -3.41 -9.19 -12.87
C HIS A 164 -2.61 -9.10 -11.59
N PRO A 165 -1.56 -8.25 -11.51
CA PRO A 165 -0.85 -7.97 -10.26
C PRO A 165 -1.78 -7.27 -9.26
N LEU A 166 -1.86 -7.80 -8.04
CA LEU A 166 -2.66 -7.24 -6.95
C LEU A 166 -1.82 -6.85 -5.73
N GLY A 167 -0.55 -7.24 -5.68
CA GLY A 167 0.39 -6.84 -4.66
C GLY A 167 1.82 -6.98 -5.15
N TRP A 168 2.60 -5.93 -4.93
CA TRP A 168 4.00 -5.90 -5.33
C TRP A 168 4.86 -5.05 -4.40
N SER A 169 6.17 -5.21 -4.55
CA SER A 169 7.17 -4.38 -3.91
C SER A 169 8.25 -3.94 -4.90
N LYS A 170 8.94 -2.87 -4.58
CA LYS A 170 10.14 -2.40 -5.29
C LYS A 170 11.04 -1.61 -4.35
N SER A 171 12.32 -1.52 -4.70
CA SER A 171 13.24 -0.56 -4.10
C SER A 171 13.17 0.79 -4.82
N GLU A 172 13.31 1.87 -4.06
CA GLU A 172 13.38 3.23 -4.59
C GLU A 172 14.41 4.03 -3.79
N GLY A 173 15.56 4.31 -4.40
CA GLY A 173 16.70 4.89 -3.68
C GLY A 173 17.18 3.95 -2.58
N LYS A 174 17.17 4.42 -1.32
CA LYS A 174 17.50 3.61 -0.13
C LYS A 174 16.27 3.00 0.55
N GLY A 175 15.07 3.32 0.09
CA GLY A 175 13.82 2.87 0.67
C GLY A 175 13.08 1.86 -0.19
N ARG A 176 11.89 1.50 0.25
CA ARG A 176 11.06 0.48 -0.38
C ARG A 176 9.63 0.94 -0.52
N VAL A 177 9.00 0.46 -1.56
CA VAL A 177 7.57 0.67 -1.82
C VAL A 177 6.87 -0.68 -1.84
N VAL A 178 5.71 -0.73 -1.20
CA VAL A 178 4.77 -1.86 -1.25
C VAL A 178 3.42 -1.34 -1.70
N TYR A 179 2.80 -2.05 -2.62
CA TYR A 179 1.41 -1.81 -3.01
C TYR A 179 0.56 -3.04 -2.74
N LEU A 180 -0.67 -2.82 -2.26
CA LEU A 180 -1.69 -3.84 -2.06
C LEU A 180 -3.02 -3.34 -2.64
N ALA A 181 -3.54 -4.01 -3.66
CA ALA A 181 -4.83 -3.69 -4.28
C ALA A 181 -6.04 -4.08 -3.40
N PRO A 182 -6.07 -5.25 -2.72
CA PRO A 182 -7.22 -5.65 -1.93
C PRO A 182 -7.51 -4.65 -0.80
N GLY A 183 -8.74 -4.10 -0.74
CA GLY A 183 -9.06 -3.15 0.31
C GLY A 183 -10.11 -2.09 -0.01
N HIS A 184 -11.01 -2.29 -0.97
CA HIS A 184 -12.07 -1.32 -1.26
C HIS A 184 -12.95 -1.03 -0.03
N SER A 185 -13.23 -2.04 0.76
CA SER A 185 -14.10 -1.91 1.93
C SER A 185 -13.36 -2.18 3.25
N PRO A 186 -13.83 -1.59 4.38
CA PRO A 186 -13.31 -1.95 5.70
C PRO A 186 -13.44 -3.44 6.02
N LEU A 187 -14.43 -4.13 5.46
CA LEU A 187 -14.60 -5.58 5.61
C LEU A 187 -13.44 -6.33 4.96
N MET A 188 -13.05 -5.94 3.73
CA MET A 188 -11.90 -6.55 3.04
C MET A 188 -10.59 -6.23 3.75
N LEU A 189 -10.41 -5.00 4.24
CA LEU A 189 -9.24 -4.62 5.04
C LEU A 189 -9.12 -5.43 6.35
N ARG A 190 -10.26 -5.90 6.91
CA ARG A 190 -10.30 -6.77 8.09
C ARG A 190 -10.16 -8.26 7.77
N HIS A 191 -10.10 -8.67 6.49
CA HIS A 191 -9.83 -10.06 6.13
C HIS A 191 -8.51 -10.52 6.77
N PRO A 192 -8.43 -11.69 7.43
CA PRO A 192 -7.24 -12.10 8.19
C PRO A 192 -5.93 -12.04 7.38
N THR A 193 -5.98 -12.48 6.13
CA THR A 193 -4.82 -12.44 5.22
C THR A 193 -4.44 -11.00 4.86
N VAL A 194 -5.43 -10.13 4.58
CA VAL A 194 -5.17 -8.73 4.22
C VAL A 194 -4.58 -7.95 5.40
N ARG A 195 -5.07 -8.16 6.62
CA ARG A 195 -4.47 -7.61 7.84
C ARG A 195 -3.00 -7.98 7.98
N THR A 196 -2.70 -9.26 7.73
CA THR A 196 -1.31 -9.77 7.78
C THR A 196 -0.45 -9.10 6.69
N LEU A 197 -0.98 -8.97 5.48
CA LEU A 197 -0.29 -8.31 4.36
C LEU A 197 -0.01 -6.83 4.66
N ILE A 198 -0.97 -6.10 5.24
CA ILE A 198 -0.81 -4.69 5.65
C ILE A 198 0.32 -4.56 6.67
N ALA A 199 0.29 -5.35 7.75
CA ALA A 199 1.29 -5.29 8.81
C ALA A 199 2.69 -5.66 8.31
N ARG A 200 2.81 -6.73 7.52
CA ARG A 200 4.09 -7.14 6.93
C ARG A 200 4.57 -6.17 5.86
N GLY A 201 3.65 -5.63 5.07
CA GLY A 201 3.95 -4.60 4.07
C GLY A 201 4.55 -3.34 4.70
N ALA A 202 3.96 -2.86 5.80
CA ALA A 202 4.48 -1.72 6.54
C ALA A 202 5.88 -1.99 7.12
N ARG A 203 6.09 -3.18 7.73
CA ARG A 203 7.40 -3.58 8.24
C ARG A 203 8.45 -3.70 7.14
N PHE A 204 8.11 -4.36 6.04
CA PHE A 204 9.01 -4.55 4.91
C PHE A 204 9.41 -3.22 4.28
N ALA A 205 8.45 -2.32 4.08
CA ALA A 205 8.71 -0.99 3.53
C ALA A 205 9.56 -0.13 4.49
N GLY A 206 9.22 -0.11 5.79
CA GLY A 206 9.86 0.74 6.80
C GLY A 206 11.20 0.23 7.33
N ARG A 207 11.79 -0.81 6.75
CA ARG A 207 13.12 -1.30 7.13
C ARG A 207 14.21 -0.66 6.27
N PRO A 208 15.34 -0.26 6.89
CA PRO A 208 16.53 0.10 6.13
C PRO A 208 17.02 -1.07 5.27
N ASP A 209 17.66 -0.77 4.14
CA ASP A 209 18.30 -1.81 3.32
C ASP A 209 19.33 -2.61 4.14
N GLY A 210 19.31 -3.94 3.97
CA GLY A 210 20.27 -4.86 4.60
C GLY A 210 19.84 -5.47 5.94
N THR A 211 18.64 -5.19 6.46
CA THR A 211 18.11 -5.92 7.62
C THR A 211 17.22 -7.07 7.15
N GLU A 212 17.76 -8.31 7.15
CA GLU A 212 16.96 -9.53 6.99
C GLU A 212 16.26 -9.89 8.32
N ASP A 213 15.12 -10.66 8.24
CA ASP A 213 14.43 -11.24 9.40
C ASP A 213 15.24 -12.35 10.03
#